data_2653ad3d5fed4197f7a4355265cf7812
#
_entry.id   2653ad3d5fed4197f7a4355265cf7812
#
_cell.length_a   1.000
_cell.length_b   1.000
_cell.length_c   1.000
_cell.angle_alpha   90.00
_cell.angle_beta   90.00
_cell.angle_gamma   90.00
#
_symmetry.space_group_name_H-M   'P 1'
#
loop_
_entity.id
_entity.type
_entity.pdbx_description
1 polymer ?
#
loop_
_entity_poly.entity_id
_entity_poly.type
_entity_poly.pdbx_seq_one_letter_code
_entity_poly.pdbx_strand_id
1 'polypeptide(L)'
;MKPEEMLLKKEERVSFSLRALFEQYGYRKFKMSKFEEYDLYARNRNFLSGGQILTFNDADGRLMALKPDVTLSIVKNTKDDEGMKKIYYKENVYRVPRSGSGFKEIMQSGLECIGDIDRYATGEVIMLAASSLESVSSEYILDISHIGITAGILEGTDDETADAILKAMSEKNAPMLEKICEKDRLPQEKKQLLEQLIRLYEPIGTGIERLKNMELPKECREAVTELEELCDVLKLYGIDKNIYLDFSIICDTDYYNGIFFKGFIAGIAESVLSGGRYDNLMRRMGKKSGAIGFAVYL
;
A
#
# COMPACT_ATOMS: atom_id res chain seq x y z
N MET A 1 -31.42 -10.29 11.03
CA MET A 1 -30.33 -9.79 11.87
C MET A 1 -30.57 -10.29 13.29
N LYS A 2 -29.60 -10.97 13.90
CA LYS A 2 -29.73 -11.47 15.27
C LYS A 2 -29.75 -10.27 16.25
N PRO A 3 -30.46 -10.35 17.41
CA PRO A 3 -30.52 -9.23 18.37
C PRO A 3 -29.14 -8.73 18.81
N GLU A 4 -28.16 -9.61 18.89
CA GLU A 4 -26.76 -9.29 19.24
C GLU A 4 -26.08 -8.41 18.20
N GLU A 5 -26.41 -8.57 16.91
CA GLU A 5 -25.86 -7.75 15.81
C GLU A 5 -26.40 -6.31 15.81
N MET A 6 -27.56 -6.09 16.44
CA MET A 6 -28.15 -4.74 16.58
C MET A 6 -27.45 -3.89 17.65
N LEU A 7 -26.73 -4.51 18.57
CA LEU A 7 -25.98 -3.81 19.63
C LEU A 7 -24.60 -3.33 19.16
N LEU A 8 -24.07 -3.90 18.08
CA LEU A 8 -22.74 -3.57 17.57
C LEU A 8 -22.75 -2.24 16.82
N LYS A 9 -21.81 -1.36 17.13
CA LYS A 9 -21.52 -0.17 16.32
C LYS A 9 -21.07 -0.57 14.92
N LYS A 10 -21.17 0.33 13.94
CA LYS A 10 -20.77 0.06 12.55
C LYS A 10 -19.32 -0.43 12.47
N GLU A 11 -18.40 0.23 13.18
CA GLU A 11 -16.97 -0.12 13.22
C GLU A 11 -16.71 -1.53 13.80
N GLU A 12 -17.50 -1.93 14.81
CA GLU A 12 -17.40 -3.28 15.39
C GLU A 12 -17.86 -4.34 14.41
N ARG A 13 -18.97 -4.11 13.70
CA ARG A 13 -19.47 -5.02 12.66
C ARG A 13 -18.47 -5.18 11.53
N VAL A 14 -17.91 -4.08 11.01
CA VAL A 14 -16.86 -4.12 9.99
C VAL A 14 -15.66 -4.93 10.49
N SER A 15 -15.21 -4.67 11.70
CA SER A 15 -14.09 -5.39 12.31
C SER A 15 -14.33 -6.90 12.43
N PHE A 16 -15.55 -7.34 12.78
CA PHE A 16 -15.91 -8.76 12.81
C PHE A 16 -15.97 -9.37 11.42
N SER A 17 -16.52 -8.64 10.44
CA SER A 17 -16.58 -9.10 9.05
C SER A 17 -15.18 -9.29 8.45
N LEU A 18 -14.27 -8.31 8.67
CA LEU A 18 -12.88 -8.40 8.21
C LEU A 18 -12.15 -9.60 8.86
N ARG A 19 -12.34 -9.79 10.17
CA ARG A 19 -11.77 -10.94 10.85
C ARG A 19 -12.26 -12.26 10.26
N ALA A 20 -13.56 -12.42 10.06
CA ALA A 20 -14.14 -13.63 9.49
C ALA A 20 -13.61 -13.90 8.07
N LEU A 21 -13.53 -12.84 7.25
CA LEU A 21 -12.97 -12.90 5.91
C LEU A 21 -11.50 -13.40 5.95
N PHE A 22 -10.64 -12.79 6.77
CA PHE A 22 -9.22 -13.15 6.83
C PHE A 22 -9.01 -14.59 7.36
N GLU A 23 -9.74 -14.99 8.41
CA GLU A 23 -9.67 -16.35 8.96
C GLU A 23 -10.14 -17.42 7.93
N GLN A 24 -11.13 -17.10 7.09
CA GLN A 24 -11.60 -18.00 6.01
C GLN A 24 -10.49 -18.30 4.99
N TYR A 25 -9.59 -17.35 4.72
CA TYR A 25 -8.45 -17.53 3.81
C TYR A 25 -7.18 -18.01 4.52
N GLY A 26 -7.30 -18.49 5.78
CA GLY A 26 -6.22 -19.10 6.53
C GLY A 26 -5.28 -18.13 7.24
N TYR A 27 -5.60 -16.84 7.26
CA TYR A 27 -4.83 -15.85 8.02
C TYR A 27 -5.04 -16.05 9.52
N ARG A 28 -3.98 -15.96 10.28
CA ARG A 28 -4.00 -16.15 11.74
C ARG A 28 -3.75 -14.83 12.46
N LYS A 29 -4.43 -14.64 13.60
CA LYS A 29 -4.29 -13.42 14.37
C LYS A 29 -2.87 -13.25 14.93
N PHE A 30 -2.24 -12.15 14.59
CA PHE A 30 -0.99 -11.70 15.19
C PHE A 30 -1.28 -10.78 16.38
N LYS A 31 -0.60 -11.03 17.50
CA LYS A 31 -0.68 -10.17 18.70
C LYS A 31 0.66 -9.48 18.89
N MET A 32 0.62 -8.18 19.13
CA MET A 32 1.81 -7.37 19.37
C MET A 32 1.63 -6.44 20.57
N SER A 33 2.74 -5.89 21.06
CA SER A 33 2.71 -4.85 22.08
C SER A 33 2.16 -3.53 21.52
N LYS A 34 1.60 -2.67 22.38
CA LYS A 34 1.23 -1.29 22.02
C LYS A 34 2.44 -0.39 21.83
N PHE A 35 3.58 -0.77 22.37
CA PHE A 35 4.83 -0.02 22.35
C PHE A 35 6.01 -0.95 22.07
N GLU A 36 7.04 -0.38 21.50
CA GLU A 36 8.31 -1.04 21.14
C GLU A 36 9.47 -0.17 21.61
N GLU A 37 10.69 -0.70 21.61
CA GLU A 37 11.88 0.13 21.81
C GLU A 37 11.99 1.17 20.68
N TYR A 38 12.27 2.42 21.05
CA TYR A 38 12.38 3.54 20.10
C TYR A 38 13.34 3.27 18.95
N ASP A 39 14.41 2.53 19.21
CA ASP A 39 15.45 2.18 18.24
C ASP A 39 14.90 1.46 17.00
N LEU A 40 13.84 0.66 17.14
CA LEU A 40 13.18 0.02 15.99
C LEU A 40 12.74 1.07 14.97
N TYR A 41 12.11 2.13 15.45
CA TYR A 41 11.55 3.19 14.59
C TYR A 41 12.62 4.21 14.20
N ALA A 42 13.59 4.49 15.04
CA ALA A 42 14.70 5.41 14.75
C ALA A 42 15.54 4.94 13.56
N ARG A 43 15.83 3.63 13.51
CA ARG A 43 16.59 3.02 12.40
C ARG A 43 15.78 2.91 11.11
N ASN A 44 14.46 2.97 11.20
CA ASN A 44 13.53 2.80 10.08
C ASN A 44 12.66 4.04 9.84
N ARG A 45 13.19 5.24 10.16
CA ARG A 45 12.42 6.50 10.05
C ARG A 45 11.86 6.78 8.67
N ASN A 46 12.58 6.40 7.63
CA ASN A 46 12.16 6.57 6.24
C ASN A 46 10.88 5.81 5.89
N PHE A 47 10.49 4.82 6.70
CA PHE A 47 9.26 4.03 6.52
C PHE A 47 8.07 4.59 7.30
N LEU A 48 8.24 5.66 8.06
CA LEU A 48 7.20 6.22 8.91
C LEU A 48 6.61 7.46 8.27
N SER A 49 5.39 7.35 7.78
CA SER A 49 4.65 8.51 7.29
C SER A 49 4.47 9.53 8.42
N GLY A 50 5.10 10.72 8.30
CA GLY A 50 4.93 11.82 9.25
C GLY A 50 6.09 12.06 10.21
N GLY A 51 7.09 11.20 10.30
CA GLY A 51 8.37 11.43 10.99
C GLY A 51 8.33 11.65 12.52
N GLN A 52 7.18 11.91 13.10
CA GLN A 52 7.00 12.14 14.53
C GLN A 52 6.59 10.84 15.23
N ILE A 53 7.28 10.54 16.33
CA ILE A 53 7.05 9.33 17.13
C ILE A 53 6.80 9.77 18.57
N LEU A 54 5.72 9.25 19.17
CA LEU A 54 5.43 9.50 20.57
C LEU A 54 6.27 8.56 21.44
N THR A 55 7.12 9.13 22.27
CA THR A 55 8.09 8.39 23.11
C THR A 55 7.83 8.59 24.59
N PHE A 56 8.27 7.63 25.39
CA PHE A 56 8.25 7.66 26.85
C PHE A 56 9.37 6.78 27.41
N ASN A 57 9.75 6.95 28.68
CA ASN A 57 10.67 6.05 29.35
C ASN A 57 9.90 4.96 30.10
N ASP A 58 10.37 3.71 29.99
CA ASP A 58 9.84 2.63 30.83
C ASP A 58 10.40 2.71 32.29
N ALA A 59 9.99 1.77 33.13
CA ALA A 59 10.42 1.71 34.52
C ALA A 59 11.96 1.52 34.69
N ASP A 60 12.60 0.93 33.69
CA ASP A 60 14.05 0.68 33.68
C ASP A 60 14.83 1.83 33.00
N GLY A 61 14.15 2.91 32.60
CA GLY A 61 14.73 4.08 31.94
C GLY A 61 15.00 3.90 30.44
N ARG A 62 14.55 2.81 29.82
CA ARG A 62 14.67 2.60 28.37
C ARG A 62 13.71 3.50 27.61
N LEU A 63 14.19 4.06 26.50
CA LEU A 63 13.35 4.88 25.62
C LEU A 63 12.43 3.98 24.77
N MET A 64 11.15 4.08 25.02
CA MET A 64 10.08 3.36 24.33
C MET A 64 9.32 4.29 23.41
N ALA A 65 8.61 3.72 22.44
CA ALA A 65 7.73 4.44 21.52
C ALA A 65 6.37 3.79 21.45
N LEU A 66 5.31 4.59 21.45
CA LEU A 66 3.99 4.12 21.01
C LEU A 66 4.06 3.82 19.52
N LYS A 67 3.53 2.69 19.12
CA LYS A 67 3.61 2.12 17.79
C LYS A 67 3.00 3.05 16.72
N PRO A 68 3.82 3.65 15.83
CA PRO A 68 3.34 4.47 14.73
C PRO A 68 2.96 3.62 13.50
N ASP A 69 3.44 2.37 13.43
CA ASP A 69 3.26 1.44 12.33
C ASP A 69 3.16 0.01 12.85
N VAL A 70 2.34 -0.81 12.18
CA VAL A 70 2.13 -2.21 12.55
C VAL A 70 3.11 -3.13 11.83
N THR A 71 3.37 -2.87 10.56
CA THR A 71 4.16 -3.74 9.69
C THR A 71 5.60 -3.90 10.18
N LEU A 72 6.23 -2.81 10.66
CA LEU A 72 7.59 -2.88 11.26
C LEU A 72 7.65 -3.84 12.45
N SER A 73 6.64 -3.81 13.33
CA SER A 73 6.56 -4.74 14.47
C SER A 73 6.36 -6.19 14.00
N ILE A 74 5.57 -6.40 12.95
CA ILE A 74 5.36 -7.72 12.36
C ILE A 74 6.64 -8.25 11.76
N VAL A 75 7.32 -7.48 10.91
CA VAL A 75 8.57 -7.88 10.26
C VAL A 75 9.66 -8.21 11.29
N LYS A 76 9.80 -7.37 12.36
CA LYS A 76 10.72 -7.62 13.47
C LYS A 76 10.49 -8.99 14.11
N ASN A 77 9.22 -9.34 14.35
CA ASN A 77 8.85 -10.55 15.09
C ASN A 77 8.65 -11.79 14.18
N THR A 78 8.71 -11.62 12.85
CA THR A 78 8.60 -12.73 11.92
C THR A 78 9.94 -13.40 11.73
N LYS A 79 10.00 -14.73 11.90
CA LYS A 79 11.18 -15.52 11.58
C LYS A 79 11.22 -15.78 10.08
N ASP A 80 12.41 -15.76 9.51
CA ASP A 80 12.68 -16.05 8.10
C ASP A 80 12.91 -17.55 7.93
N ASP A 81 11.87 -18.33 8.24
CA ASP A 81 11.83 -19.78 8.11
C ASP A 81 11.03 -20.19 6.84
N GLU A 82 11.08 -21.46 6.49
CA GLU A 82 10.39 -21.97 5.30
C GLU A 82 8.86 -21.86 5.43
N GLY A 83 8.23 -21.46 4.32
CA GLY A 83 6.79 -21.41 4.17
C GLY A 83 6.17 -20.02 4.24
N MET A 84 4.98 -19.93 3.64
CA MET A 84 4.20 -18.70 3.60
C MET A 84 3.51 -18.44 4.93
N LYS A 85 3.65 -17.24 5.46
CA LYS A 85 2.98 -16.80 6.69
C LYS A 85 1.85 -15.84 6.33
N LYS A 86 0.65 -16.25 6.67
CA LYS A 86 -0.59 -15.47 6.52
C LYS A 86 -1.04 -14.99 7.89
N ILE A 87 -0.91 -13.71 8.16
CA ILE A 87 -1.25 -13.12 9.46
C ILE A 87 -2.17 -11.93 9.27
N TYR A 88 -3.09 -11.73 10.22
CA TYR A 88 -3.92 -10.55 10.29
C TYR A 88 -3.85 -9.90 11.68
N TYR A 89 -4.18 -8.61 11.74
CA TYR A 89 -4.16 -7.84 12.97
C TYR A 89 -5.35 -6.89 13.05
N LYS A 90 -5.65 -6.46 14.29
CA LYS A 90 -6.50 -5.32 14.61
C LYS A 90 -5.80 -4.57 15.73
N GLU A 91 -5.22 -3.44 15.41
CA GLU A 91 -4.30 -2.72 16.29
C GLU A 91 -4.45 -1.20 16.14
N ASN A 92 -4.15 -0.49 17.21
CA ASN A 92 -4.08 0.96 17.19
C ASN A 92 -2.66 1.41 16.89
N VAL A 93 -2.53 2.42 16.03
CA VAL A 93 -1.28 3.15 15.77
C VAL A 93 -1.43 4.60 16.24
N TYR A 94 -0.31 5.21 16.61
CA TYR A 94 -0.25 6.54 17.20
C TYR A 94 0.64 7.44 16.34
N ARG A 95 0.02 8.31 15.56
CA ARG A 95 0.74 9.22 14.65
C ARG A 95 0.00 10.54 14.43
N VAL A 96 0.73 11.52 13.94
CA VAL A 96 0.12 12.78 13.51
C VAL A 96 -0.47 12.56 12.10
N PRO A 97 -1.78 12.77 11.91
CA PRO A 97 -2.39 12.67 10.58
C PRO A 97 -1.82 13.70 9.61
N ARG A 98 -1.85 13.40 8.32
CA ARG A 98 -1.42 14.35 7.27
C ARG A 98 -2.23 15.65 7.28
N SER A 99 -3.51 15.58 7.60
CA SER A 99 -4.47 16.70 7.63
C SER A 99 -4.81 17.12 9.06
N GLY A 100 -3.82 17.23 9.97
CA GLY A 100 -4.16 17.61 11.35
C GLY A 100 -2.96 17.97 12.22
N SER A 101 -3.23 18.50 13.41
CA SER A 101 -2.25 18.75 14.44
C SER A 101 -2.41 17.78 15.60
N GLY A 102 -1.29 17.33 16.15
CA GLY A 102 -1.23 16.45 17.32
C GLY A 102 -1.38 14.96 16.98
N PHE A 103 -1.00 14.13 17.95
CA PHE A 103 -1.09 12.68 17.84
C PHE A 103 -2.53 12.21 17.93
N LYS A 104 -2.86 11.26 17.08
CA LYS A 104 -4.13 10.53 17.13
C LYS A 104 -3.88 9.03 17.25
N GLU A 105 -4.80 8.37 17.92
CA GLU A 105 -4.97 6.94 17.92
C GLU A 105 -5.82 6.56 16.71
N ILE A 106 -5.25 5.74 15.82
CA ILE A 106 -5.91 5.32 14.58
C ILE A 106 -6.02 3.80 14.62
N MET A 107 -7.23 3.28 14.60
CA MET A 107 -7.47 1.85 14.53
C MET A 107 -7.24 1.34 13.12
N GLN A 108 -6.42 0.30 13.00
CA GLN A 108 -6.13 -0.40 11.76
C GLN A 108 -6.53 -1.87 11.88
N SER A 109 -7.20 -2.39 10.86
CA SER A 109 -7.36 -3.82 10.65
C SER A 109 -6.72 -4.19 9.33
N GLY A 110 -5.80 -5.15 9.33
CA GLY A 110 -5.07 -5.47 8.12
C GLY A 110 -4.52 -6.89 8.13
N LEU A 111 -3.92 -7.27 7.03
CA LEU A 111 -3.24 -8.55 6.88
C LEU A 111 -1.89 -8.40 6.20
N GLU A 112 -1.01 -9.36 6.47
CA GLU A 112 0.30 -9.48 5.85
C GLU A 112 0.51 -10.93 5.39
N CYS A 113 0.95 -11.08 4.13
CA CYS A 113 1.39 -12.33 3.55
C CYS A 113 2.90 -12.24 3.35
N ILE A 114 3.67 -13.10 4.04
CA ILE A 114 5.13 -13.06 4.08
C ILE A 114 5.67 -14.43 3.65
N GLY A 115 6.59 -14.44 2.70
CA GLY A 115 7.18 -15.66 2.16
C GLY A 115 7.61 -15.51 0.72
N ASP A 116 7.42 -16.55 -0.08
CA ASP A 116 7.59 -16.49 -1.54
C ASP A 116 6.30 -15.92 -2.18
N ILE A 117 6.32 -14.63 -2.49
CA ILE A 117 5.14 -13.91 -2.98
C ILE A 117 5.04 -14.08 -4.49
N ASP A 118 4.25 -15.05 -4.90
CA ASP A 118 3.91 -15.30 -6.30
C ASP A 118 2.67 -14.50 -6.75
N ARG A 119 2.29 -14.66 -8.02
CA ARG A 119 1.10 -14.01 -8.60
C ARG A 119 -0.21 -14.38 -7.90
N TYR A 120 -0.32 -15.60 -7.36
CA TYR A 120 -1.55 -16.05 -6.68
C TYR A 120 -1.65 -15.44 -5.28
N ALA A 121 -0.54 -15.37 -4.55
CA ALA A 121 -0.47 -14.68 -3.26
C ALA A 121 -0.78 -13.18 -3.43
N THR A 122 -0.23 -12.54 -4.47
CA THR A 122 -0.53 -11.14 -4.82
C THR A 122 -2.01 -10.96 -5.14
N GLY A 123 -2.57 -11.80 -6.00
CA GLY A 123 -3.99 -11.77 -6.37
C GLY A 123 -4.92 -12.00 -5.18
N GLU A 124 -4.60 -12.97 -4.30
CA GLU A 124 -5.36 -13.23 -3.07
C GLU A 124 -5.40 -11.99 -2.15
N VAL A 125 -4.25 -11.35 -1.93
CA VAL A 125 -4.18 -10.16 -1.06
C VAL A 125 -4.99 -9.00 -1.63
N ILE A 126 -4.92 -8.76 -2.95
CA ILE A 126 -5.69 -7.70 -3.60
C ILE A 126 -7.19 -8.03 -3.62
N MET A 127 -7.56 -9.30 -3.86
CA MET A 127 -8.93 -9.76 -3.72
C MET A 127 -9.46 -9.52 -2.31
N LEU A 128 -8.68 -9.84 -1.27
CA LEU A 128 -9.06 -9.60 0.12
C LEU A 128 -9.15 -8.11 0.44
N ALA A 129 -8.33 -7.25 -0.18
CA ALA A 129 -8.44 -5.80 -0.07
C ALA A 129 -9.78 -5.30 -0.67
N ALA A 130 -10.13 -5.74 -1.88
CA ALA A 130 -11.40 -5.40 -2.52
C ALA A 130 -12.61 -5.90 -1.70
N SER A 131 -12.58 -7.16 -1.23
CA SER A 131 -13.64 -7.74 -0.38
C SER A 131 -13.75 -7.03 0.98
N SER A 132 -12.63 -6.53 1.50
CA SER A 132 -12.62 -5.71 2.72
C SER A 132 -13.35 -4.39 2.51
N LEU A 133 -13.12 -3.71 1.38
CA LEU A 133 -13.85 -2.49 1.02
C LEU A 133 -15.34 -2.76 0.81
N GLU A 134 -15.68 -3.82 0.09
CA GLU A 134 -17.06 -4.23 -0.16
C GLU A 134 -17.82 -4.52 1.15
N SER A 135 -17.14 -5.08 2.16
CA SER A 135 -17.74 -5.31 3.49
C SER A 135 -18.12 -4.01 4.23
N VAL A 136 -17.52 -2.89 3.84
CA VAL A 136 -17.80 -1.55 4.41
C VAL A 136 -18.86 -0.83 3.58
N SER A 137 -18.74 -0.87 2.25
CA SER A 137 -19.66 -0.24 1.29
C SER A 137 -19.58 -0.91 -0.07
N SER A 138 -20.73 -1.07 -0.74
CA SER A 138 -20.80 -1.52 -2.13
C SER A 138 -20.28 -0.47 -3.13
N GLU A 139 -20.22 0.79 -2.72
CA GLU A 139 -19.70 1.90 -3.53
C GLU A 139 -18.24 2.15 -3.18
N TYR A 140 -17.36 1.27 -3.64
CA TYR A 140 -15.91 1.36 -3.44
C TYR A 140 -15.15 1.33 -4.76
N ILE A 141 -13.93 1.82 -4.72
CA ILE A 141 -12.92 1.73 -5.78
C ILE A 141 -11.61 1.29 -5.14
N LEU A 142 -10.89 0.40 -5.82
CA LEU A 142 -9.52 0.01 -5.50
C LEU A 142 -8.61 0.45 -6.64
N ASP A 143 -7.85 1.50 -6.42
CA ASP A 143 -6.85 1.99 -7.36
C ASP A 143 -5.56 1.20 -7.18
N ILE A 144 -4.96 0.76 -8.29
CA ILE A 144 -3.71 0.02 -8.35
C ILE A 144 -2.70 0.79 -9.18
N SER A 145 -1.46 0.79 -8.72
CA SER A 145 -0.28 1.29 -9.42
C SER A 145 0.85 0.25 -9.35
N HIS A 146 1.84 0.40 -10.22
CA HIS A 146 3.07 -0.39 -10.14
C HIS A 146 4.29 0.52 -10.20
N ILE A 147 5.08 0.52 -9.12
CA ILE A 147 6.24 1.40 -8.94
C ILE A 147 7.26 1.22 -10.07
N GLY A 148 7.45 -0.02 -10.53
CA GLY A 148 8.39 -0.33 -11.62
C GLY A 148 8.09 0.37 -12.95
N ILE A 149 6.83 0.80 -13.19
CA ILE A 149 6.49 1.58 -14.40
C ILE A 149 7.05 3.00 -14.29
N THR A 150 6.74 3.70 -13.20
CA THR A 150 7.23 5.06 -12.99
C THR A 150 8.74 5.10 -12.81
N ALA A 151 9.31 4.18 -12.04
CA ALA A 151 10.76 4.06 -11.85
C ALA A 151 11.50 3.78 -13.15
N GLY A 152 10.99 2.86 -13.99
CA GLY A 152 11.61 2.55 -15.28
C GLY A 152 11.60 3.73 -16.27
N ILE A 153 10.52 4.55 -16.27
CA ILE A 153 10.48 5.77 -17.10
C ILE A 153 11.45 6.82 -16.55
N LEU A 154 11.57 6.93 -15.22
CA LEU A 154 12.43 7.93 -14.57
C LEU A 154 13.89 7.49 -14.45
N GLU A 155 14.26 6.29 -14.91
CA GLU A 155 15.65 5.81 -14.85
C GLU A 155 16.63 6.82 -15.46
N GLY A 156 17.72 7.13 -14.71
CA GLY A 156 18.72 8.12 -15.10
C GLY A 156 18.28 9.58 -14.96
N THR A 157 17.12 9.84 -14.37
CA THR A 157 16.71 11.18 -13.89
C THR A 157 17.28 11.38 -12.48
N ASP A 158 17.72 12.59 -12.14
CA ASP A 158 18.18 12.89 -10.78
C ASP A 158 17.04 12.84 -9.77
N ASP A 159 17.38 12.58 -8.51
CA ASP A 159 16.38 12.34 -7.44
C ASP A 159 15.46 13.55 -7.20
N GLU A 160 16.00 14.78 -7.27
CA GLU A 160 15.22 16.00 -7.04
C GLU A 160 14.15 16.19 -8.13
N THR A 161 14.52 16.00 -9.37
CA THR A 161 13.61 16.05 -10.52
C THR A 161 12.59 14.91 -10.47
N ALA A 162 13.03 13.69 -10.15
CA ALA A 162 12.13 12.53 -10.02
C ALA A 162 11.08 12.76 -8.92
N ASP A 163 11.47 13.24 -7.75
CA ASP A 163 10.56 13.56 -6.64
C ASP A 163 9.55 14.64 -7.02
N ALA A 164 10.01 15.69 -7.72
CA ALA A 164 9.13 16.77 -8.20
C ALA A 164 8.10 16.24 -9.22
N ILE A 165 8.50 15.34 -10.12
CA ILE A 165 7.61 14.69 -11.09
C ILE A 165 6.59 13.82 -10.36
N LEU A 166 7.02 12.95 -9.46
CA LEU A 166 6.14 12.09 -8.68
C LEU A 166 5.12 12.93 -7.89
N LYS A 167 5.56 14.04 -7.29
CA LYS A 167 4.66 14.98 -6.62
C LYS A 167 3.61 15.56 -7.57
N ALA A 168 4.02 16.04 -8.75
CA ALA A 168 3.08 16.57 -9.75
C ALA A 168 2.08 15.49 -10.21
N MET A 169 2.54 14.24 -10.36
CA MET A 169 1.67 13.10 -10.68
C MET A 169 0.66 12.84 -9.55
N SER A 170 1.09 12.85 -8.29
CA SER A 170 0.19 12.62 -7.14
C SER A 170 -0.91 13.68 -7.00
N GLU A 171 -0.63 14.90 -7.46
CA GLU A 171 -1.59 16.00 -7.48
C GLU A 171 -2.43 16.04 -8.78
N LYS A 172 -2.21 15.09 -9.72
CA LYS A 172 -2.77 15.08 -11.08
C LYS A 172 -2.56 16.43 -11.80
N ASN A 173 -1.41 17.06 -11.53
CA ASN A 173 -1.06 18.39 -12.01
C ASN A 173 -0.24 18.33 -13.30
N ALA A 174 -0.91 18.02 -14.43
CA ALA A 174 -0.26 17.93 -15.74
C ALA A 174 0.48 19.23 -16.15
N PRO A 175 -0.03 20.47 -15.92
CA PRO A 175 0.72 21.67 -16.22
C PRO A 175 2.02 21.82 -15.41
N MET A 176 2.04 21.34 -14.15
CA MET A 176 3.25 21.36 -13.33
C MET A 176 4.26 20.32 -13.82
N LEU A 177 3.79 19.12 -14.16
CA LEU A 177 4.60 18.06 -14.76
C LEU A 177 5.31 18.56 -16.03
N GLU A 178 4.57 19.21 -16.93
CA GLU A 178 5.14 19.78 -18.16
C GLU A 178 6.26 20.79 -17.88
N LYS A 179 6.03 21.73 -16.94
CA LYS A 179 7.04 22.72 -16.54
C LYS A 179 8.30 22.11 -15.96
N ILE A 180 8.19 21.05 -15.15
CA ILE A 180 9.32 20.32 -14.58
C ILE A 180 10.11 19.68 -15.72
N CYS A 181 9.44 18.93 -16.61
CA CYS A 181 10.07 18.26 -17.76
C CYS A 181 10.82 19.24 -18.67
N GLU A 182 10.29 20.45 -18.90
CA GLU A 182 10.93 21.48 -19.70
C GLU A 182 12.13 22.13 -19.02
N LYS A 183 11.97 22.48 -17.72
CA LYS A 183 13.03 23.08 -16.90
C LYS A 183 14.27 22.18 -16.85
N ASP A 184 14.06 20.90 -16.59
CA ASP A 184 15.13 19.92 -16.37
C ASP A 184 15.50 19.17 -17.66
N ARG A 185 14.94 19.60 -18.81
CA ARG A 185 15.26 19.10 -20.16
C ARG A 185 15.14 17.59 -20.30
N LEU A 186 14.07 17.02 -19.76
CA LEU A 186 13.81 15.59 -19.92
C LEU A 186 13.68 15.24 -21.43
N PRO A 187 14.13 14.03 -21.83
CA PRO A 187 13.89 13.53 -23.18
C PRO A 187 12.40 13.56 -23.54
N GLN A 188 12.09 13.94 -24.76
CA GLN A 188 10.70 14.10 -25.21
C GLN A 188 9.88 12.80 -25.05
N GLU A 189 10.51 11.65 -25.23
CA GLU A 189 9.88 10.33 -25.03
C GLU A 189 9.42 10.14 -23.59
N LYS A 190 10.28 10.48 -22.61
CA LYS A 190 9.92 10.40 -21.18
C LYS A 190 8.78 11.37 -20.84
N LYS A 191 8.85 12.61 -21.33
CA LYS A 191 7.78 13.61 -21.13
C LYS A 191 6.43 13.07 -21.62
N GLN A 192 6.38 12.53 -22.84
CA GLN A 192 5.16 11.98 -23.43
C GLN A 192 4.59 10.80 -22.61
N LEU A 193 5.44 9.88 -22.15
CA LEU A 193 5.03 8.77 -21.32
C LEU A 193 4.44 9.23 -19.97
N LEU A 194 5.11 10.17 -19.31
CA LEU A 194 4.62 10.73 -18.02
C LEU A 194 3.28 11.47 -18.19
N GLU A 195 3.10 12.22 -19.30
CA GLU A 195 1.84 12.88 -19.65
C GLU A 195 0.71 11.89 -19.94
N GLN A 196 1.02 10.73 -20.50
CA GLN A 196 0.05 9.66 -20.70
C GLN A 196 -0.32 8.99 -19.37
N LEU A 197 0.67 8.69 -18.52
CA LEU A 197 0.44 8.05 -17.23
C LEU A 197 -0.37 8.89 -16.25
N ILE A 198 -0.10 10.21 -16.15
CA ILE A 198 -0.82 11.09 -15.24
C ILE A 198 -2.32 11.19 -15.57
N ARG A 199 -2.68 10.91 -16.81
CA ARG A 199 -4.07 10.92 -17.32
C ARG A 199 -4.70 9.54 -17.37
N LEU A 200 -3.92 8.49 -17.09
CA LEU A 200 -4.44 7.12 -17.13
C LEU A 200 -5.23 6.84 -15.86
N TYR A 201 -6.53 6.71 -16.02
CA TYR A 201 -7.46 6.28 -14.99
C TYR A 201 -8.54 5.43 -15.65
N GLU A 202 -8.34 4.13 -15.68
CA GLU A 202 -9.18 3.20 -16.42
C GLU A 202 -9.34 1.87 -15.64
N PRO A 203 -10.43 1.11 -15.85
CA PRO A 203 -10.55 -0.25 -15.34
C PRO A 203 -9.28 -1.05 -15.66
N ILE A 204 -8.85 -1.90 -14.73
CA ILE A 204 -7.53 -2.56 -14.80
C ILE A 204 -7.25 -3.23 -16.13
N GLY A 205 -8.23 -3.96 -16.70
CA GLY A 205 -8.06 -4.65 -17.98
C GLY A 205 -7.80 -3.68 -19.14
N THR A 206 -8.60 -2.61 -19.24
CA THR A 206 -8.46 -1.58 -20.30
C THR A 206 -7.16 -0.79 -20.12
N GLY A 207 -6.85 -0.46 -18.87
CA GLY A 207 -5.63 0.29 -18.53
C GLY A 207 -4.36 -0.49 -18.89
N ILE A 208 -4.33 -1.82 -18.68
CA ILE A 208 -3.20 -2.67 -19.08
C ILE A 208 -3.05 -2.71 -20.60
N GLU A 209 -4.14 -2.88 -21.35
CA GLU A 209 -4.08 -2.84 -22.83
C GLU A 209 -3.54 -1.49 -23.32
N ARG A 210 -3.89 -0.41 -22.64
CA ARG A 210 -3.33 0.91 -22.96
C ARG A 210 -1.84 1.00 -22.64
N LEU A 211 -1.38 0.48 -21.48
CA LEU A 211 0.04 0.43 -21.14
C LEU A 211 0.84 -0.36 -22.18
N LYS A 212 0.34 -1.49 -22.66
CA LYS A 212 0.99 -2.32 -23.69
C LYS A 212 1.16 -1.60 -25.03
N ASN A 213 0.27 -0.66 -25.35
CA ASN A 213 0.33 0.16 -26.53
C ASN A 213 1.23 1.41 -26.39
N MET A 214 1.80 1.65 -25.19
CA MET A 214 2.80 2.69 -24.97
C MET A 214 4.20 2.14 -25.31
N GLU A 215 5.07 2.98 -25.86
CA GLU A 215 6.48 2.66 -26.12
C GLU A 215 7.30 2.72 -24.82
N LEU A 216 6.93 1.87 -23.84
CA LEU A 216 7.56 1.84 -22.52
C LEU A 216 9.01 1.35 -22.62
N PRO A 217 9.94 1.90 -21.79
CA PRO A 217 11.29 1.39 -21.64
C PRO A 217 11.30 -0.10 -21.28
N LYS A 218 12.41 -0.78 -21.62
CA LYS A 218 12.56 -2.23 -21.32
C LYS A 218 12.49 -2.52 -19.81
N GLU A 219 12.86 -1.58 -18.98
CA GLU A 219 12.85 -1.61 -17.52
C GLU A 219 11.42 -1.75 -16.97
N CYS A 220 10.41 -1.34 -17.74
CA CYS A 220 9.01 -1.47 -17.34
C CYS A 220 8.39 -2.84 -17.67
N ARG A 221 9.06 -3.71 -18.42
CA ARG A 221 8.47 -4.97 -18.94
C ARG A 221 8.01 -5.91 -17.85
N GLU A 222 8.83 -6.12 -16.83
CA GLU A 222 8.48 -6.98 -15.69
C GLU A 222 7.23 -6.46 -14.98
N ALA A 223 7.18 -5.16 -14.75
CA ALA A 223 6.04 -4.50 -14.10
C ALA A 223 4.73 -4.61 -14.91
N VAL A 224 4.81 -4.51 -16.24
CA VAL A 224 3.65 -4.75 -17.12
C VAL A 224 3.19 -6.20 -17.03
N THR A 225 4.13 -7.15 -17.06
CA THR A 225 3.83 -8.58 -16.93
C THR A 225 3.17 -8.91 -15.59
N GLU A 226 3.68 -8.35 -14.49
CA GLU A 226 3.07 -8.54 -13.16
C GLU A 226 1.62 -8.00 -13.11
N LEU A 227 1.36 -6.85 -13.73
CA LEU A 227 0.00 -6.29 -13.83
C LEU A 227 -0.92 -7.17 -14.69
N GLU A 228 -0.43 -7.74 -15.80
CA GLU A 228 -1.20 -8.66 -16.63
C GLU A 228 -1.57 -9.94 -15.87
N GLU A 229 -0.59 -10.56 -15.22
CA GLU A 229 -0.81 -11.75 -14.38
C GLU A 229 -1.80 -11.48 -13.25
N LEU A 230 -1.68 -10.32 -12.60
CA LEU A 230 -2.63 -9.89 -11.58
C LEU A 230 -4.04 -9.77 -12.16
N CYS A 231 -4.21 -9.08 -13.31
CA CYS A 231 -5.52 -8.90 -13.93
C CYS A 231 -6.19 -10.25 -14.24
N ASP A 232 -5.40 -11.22 -14.73
CA ASP A 232 -5.92 -12.55 -15.05
C ASP A 232 -6.38 -13.28 -13.77
N VAL A 233 -5.62 -13.18 -12.68
CA VAL A 233 -6.02 -13.74 -11.38
C VAL A 233 -7.29 -13.06 -10.86
N LEU A 234 -7.40 -11.73 -10.93
CA LEU A 234 -8.58 -10.98 -10.47
C LEU A 234 -9.84 -11.33 -11.26
N LYS A 235 -9.72 -11.55 -12.57
CA LYS A 235 -10.83 -12.04 -13.40
C LYS A 235 -11.32 -13.42 -12.98
N LEU A 236 -10.40 -14.32 -12.57
CA LEU A 236 -10.79 -15.64 -12.03
C LEU A 236 -11.60 -15.51 -10.73
N TYR A 237 -11.32 -14.52 -9.91
CA TYR A 237 -12.11 -14.21 -8.71
C TYR A 237 -13.38 -13.41 -9.01
N GLY A 238 -13.55 -12.86 -10.21
CA GLY A 238 -14.71 -12.06 -10.61
C GLY A 238 -14.81 -10.69 -9.94
N ILE A 239 -13.68 -10.09 -9.56
CA ILE A 239 -13.60 -8.83 -8.78
C ILE A 239 -12.90 -7.68 -9.52
N ASP A 240 -12.75 -7.77 -10.82
CA ASP A 240 -12.06 -6.80 -11.67
C ASP A 240 -12.84 -5.48 -11.89
N LYS A 241 -14.15 -5.46 -11.58
CA LYS A 241 -15.05 -4.34 -11.95
C LYS A 241 -14.77 -3.02 -11.25
N ASN A 242 -14.34 -3.06 -9.97
CA ASN A 242 -14.09 -1.87 -9.15
C ASN A 242 -12.60 -1.61 -8.97
N ILE A 243 -11.77 -2.19 -9.84
CA ILE A 243 -10.31 -2.05 -9.79
C ILE A 243 -9.84 -1.23 -10.99
N TYR A 244 -9.12 -0.14 -10.70
CA TYR A 244 -8.65 0.81 -11.69
C TYR A 244 -7.12 0.93 -11.65
N LEU A 245 -6.51 1.18 -12.81
CA LEU A 245 -5.12 1.63 -12.87
C LEU A 245 -5.08 3.15 -12.68
N ASP A 246 -4.29 3.60 -11.69
CA ASP A 246 -4.05 5.01 -11.40
C ASP A 246 -2.60 5.24 -10.96
N PHE A 247 -1.79 5.86 -11.80
CA PHE A 247 -0.40 6.18 -11.47
C PHE A 247 -0.24 7.49 -10.67
N SER A 248 -1.33 8.10 -10.24
CA SER A 248 -1.30 9.21 -9.28
C SER A 248 -1.29 8.74 -7.82
N ILE A 249 -1.63 7.49 -7.55
CA ILE A 249 -1.49 6.92 -6.21
C ILE A 249 -0.01 6.64 -5.92
N ILE A 250 0.70 7.63 -5.41
CA ILE A 250 2.13 7.51 -5.10
C ILE A 250 2.33 7.02 -3.68
N CYS A 251 3.38 6.24 -3.50
CA CYS A 251 3.82 5.70 -2.22
C CYS A 251 5.30 6.00 -2.00
N ASP A 252 5.77 5.75 -0.80
CA ASP A 252 7.18 5.77 -0.47
C ASP A 252 7.88 4.59 -1.16
N THR A 253 8.76 4.89 -2.13
CA THR A 253 9.50 3.89 -2.90
C THR A 253 10.59 3.19 -2.08
N ASP A 254 10.98 3.77 -0.95
CA ASP A 254 11.85 3.11 0.02
C ASP A 254 11.13 1.96 0.73
N TYR A 255 9.81 2.10 0.93
CA TYR A 255 8.98 1.10 1.60
C TYR A 255 8.48 0.04 0.61
N TYR A 256 7.82 0.45 -0.46
CA TYR A 256 7.17 -0.44 -1.43
C TYR A 256 8.06 -0.68 -2.66
N ASN A 257 7.90 -1.87 -3.27
CA ASN A 257 8.59 -2.23 -4.50
C ASN A 257 7.70 -3.12 -5.38
N GLY A 258 7.01 -2.60 -6.32
CA GLY A 258 6.10 -3.39 -7.15
C GLY A 258 4.69 -2.85 -7.10
N ILE A 259 3.72 -3.73 -6.90
CA ILE A 259 2.31 -3.35 -6.83
C ILE A 259 2.03 -2.57 -5.55
N PHE A 260 1.34 -1.43 -5.73
CA PHE A 260 0.82 -0.59 -4.66
C PHE A 260 -0.65 -0.27 -4.93
N PHE A 261 -1.47 -0.19 -3.89
CA PHE A 261 -2.90 0.04 -4.05
C PHE A 261 -3.51 0.85 -2.91
N LYS A 262 -4.56 1.59 -3.24
CA LYS A 262 -5.38 2.37 -2.29
C LYS A 262 -6.85 2.12 -2.52
N GLY A 263 -7.60 1.99 -1.43
CA GLY A 263 -9.04 1.82 -1.46
C GLY A 263 -9.78 3.07 -1.04
N PHE A 264 -10.85 3.38 -1.76
CA PHE A 264 -11.71 4.54 -1.53
C PHE A 264 -13.16 4.09 -1.41
N ILE A 265 -13.94 4.83 -0.64
CA ILE A 265 -15.38 4.63 -0.47
C ILE A 265 -16.09 5.94 -0.78
N ALA A 266 -17.20 5.88 -1.50
CA ALA A 266 -17.99 7.04 -1.82
C ALA A 266 -18.39 7.83 -0.55
N GLY A 267 -18.20 9.15 -0.60
CA GLY A 267 -18.50 10.05 0.53
C GLY A 267 -17.37 10.18 1.56
N ILE A 268 -16.24 9.47 1.41
CA ILE A 268 -15.04 9.63 2.25
C ILE A 268 -13.92 10.20 1.37
N ALA A 269 -13.40 11.38 1.75
CA ALA A 269 -12.40 12.09 0.94
C ALA A 269 -11.00 11.45 0.96
N GLU A 270 -10.66 10.75 2.04
CA GLU A 270 -9.37 10.10 2.20
C GLU A 270 -9.47 8.60 1.87
N SER A 271 -8.33 8.00 1.49
CA SER A 271 -8.26 6.55 1.31
C SER A 271 -8.51 5.83 2.63
N VAL A 272 -9.41 4.85 2.62
CA VAL A 272 -9.76 4.03 3.78
C VAL A 272 -8.96 2.73 3.85
N LEU A 273 -8.20 2.41 2.81
CA LEU A 273 -7.33 1.25 2.72
C LEU A 273 -6.07 1.62 1.95
N SER A 274 -4.92 1.12 2.39
CA SER A 274 -3.69 1.16 1.59
C SER A 274 -2.88 -0.10 1.80
N GLY A 275 -2.17 -0.53 0.76
CA GLY A 275 -1.31 -1.71 0.79
C GLY A 275 -0.41 -1.81 -0.42
N GLY A 276 0.43 -2.84 -0.43
CA GLY A 276 1.37 -3.10 -1.52
C GLY A 276 2.42 -4.13 -1.17
N ARG A 277 3.30 -4.41 -2.13
CA ARG A 277 4.45 -5.28 -1.97
C ARG A 277 5.61 -4.50 -1.36
N TYR A 278 6.27 -5.07 -0.32
CA TYR A 278 7.30 -4.36 0.45
C TYR A 278 8.55 -5.21 0.73
N ASP A 279 9.07 -5.91 -0.27
CA ASP A 279 10.30 -6.73 -0.16
C ASP A 279 11.52 -5.86 0.21
N ASN A 280 11.51 -4.56 -0.15
CA ASN A 280 12.58 -3.63 0.22
C ASN A 280 12.68 -3.47 1.74
N LEU A 281 11.56 -3.29 2.42
CA LEU A 281 11.50 -3.23 3.88
C LEU A 281 12.02 -4.55 4.48
N MET A 282 11.58 -5.70 3.94
CA MET A 282 12.03 -7.01 4.40
C MET A 282 13.55 -7.13 4.32
N ARG A 283 14.14 -6.80 3.17
CA ARG A 283 15.61 -6.85 2.97
C ARG A 283 16.38 -5.91 3.91
N ARG A 284 15.90 -4.69 4.11
CA ARG A 284 16.52 -3.73 5.07
C ARG A 284 16.47 -4.23 6.51
N MET A 285 15.46 -4.98 6.88
CA MET A 285 15.36 -5.64 8.19
C MET A 285 16.07 -6.99 8.25
N GLY A 286 16.91 -7.33 7.25
CA GLY A 286 17.72 -8.55 7.21
C GLY A 286 16.93 -9.82 6.89
N LYS A 287 15.74 -9.70 6.30
CA LYS A 287 14.90 -10.83 5.87
C LYS A 287 15.13 -11.15 4.39
N LYS A 288 14.98 -12.43 4.03
CA LYS A 288 15.10 -12.91 2.65
C LYS A 288 13.74 -13.06 1.95
N SER A 289 12.68 -13.26 2.74
CA SER A 289 11.31 -13.43 2.26
C SER A 289 10.79 -12.13 1.64
N GLY A 290 9.92 -12.25 0.63
CA GLY A 290 9.08 -11.16 0.16
C GLY A 290 7.88 -10.94 1.08
N ALA A 291 7.17 -9.85 0.87
CA ALA A 291 5.96 -9.57 1.63
C ALA A 291 4.99 -8.64 0.87
N ILE A 292 3.69 -8.90 1.05
CA ILE A 292 2.60 -8.06 0.57
C ILE A 292 1.49 -8.01 1.62
N GLY A 293 0.89 -6.84 1.81
CA GLY A 293 -0.19 -6.68 2.77
C GLY A 293 -0.92 -5.37 2.63
N PHE A 294 -1.93 -5.16 3.49
CA PHE A 294 -2.68 -3.91 3.52
C PHE A 294 -3.25 -3.63 4.91
N ALA A 295 -3.61 -2.37 5.13
CA ALA A 295 -4.35 -1.89 6.29
C ALA A 295 -5.63 -1.19 5.86
N VAL A 296 -6.74 -1.49 6.55
CA VAL A 296 -8.00 -0.73 6.54
C VAL A 296 -7.98 0.20 7.74
N TYR A 297 -8.28 1.47 7.54
CA TYR A 297 -8.38 2.50 8.58
C TYR A 297 -9.84 2.58 9.05
N LEU A 298 -10.08 2.37 10.36
CA LEU A 298 -11.42 2.26 10.95
C LEU A 298 -11.72 3.43 11.91
#